data_a59f236056f8c0a180760e10c5f75253
#
_entry.id   a59f236056f8c0a180760e10c5f75253
#
_cell.length_a   1.000
_cell.length_b   1.000
_cell.length_c   1.000
_cell.angle_alpha   90.00
_cell.angle_beta   90.00
_cell.angle_gamma   90.00
#
_symmetry.space_group_name_H-M   'P 1'
#
loop_
_entity.id
_entity.type
_entity.pdbx_description
1 polymer ?
#
loop_
_entity_poly.entity_id
_entity_poly.type
_entity_poly.pdbx_seq_one_letter_code
_entity_poly.pdbx_strand_id
1 'polypeptide(L)' 'MYVRYKYFRGTLASWDQLFGDAVEFATEIGPTLVINISHAVAGGDGTVAVWYWAHDEEETA' A
#
# COMPACT_ATOMS: atom_id res chain seq x y z
N MET A 1 8.48 4.81 16.28
CA MET A 1 8.00 4.08 15.10
C MET A 1 6.55 3.69 15.29
N TYR A 2 5.76 3.82 14.26
CA TYR A 2 4.34 3.51 14.36
C TYR A 2 3.86 2.91 13.04
N VAL A 3 2.71 2.24 13.07
CA VAL A 3 2.16 1.56 11.91
C VAL A 3 1.37 2.55 11.06
N ARG A 4 1.62 2.54 9.77
CA ARG A 4 0.83 3.30 8.81
C ARG A 4 0.37 2.39 7.69
N TYR A 5 -0.54 2.88 6.91
CA TYR A 5 -0.97 2.15 5.72
C TYR A 5 -1.11 3.12 4.55
N LYS A 6 -0.94 2.57 3.38
CA LYS A 6 -1.24 3.24 2.12
C LYS A 6 -2.10 2.31 1.32
N TYR A 7 -3.24 2.79 0.82
CA TYR A 7 -4.04 1.92 0.00
C TYR A 7 -4.19 2.48 -1.40
N PHE A 8 -4.35 1.57 -2.33
CA PHE A 8 -4.53 1.87 -3.75
C PHE A 8 -5.87 1.32 -4.15
N ARG A 9 -6.65 2.15 -4.83
CA ARG A 9 -8.01 1.79 -5.15
C ARG A 9 -8.25 2.06 -6.62
N GLY A 10 -8.95 1.16 -7.29
CA GLY A 10 -9.26 1.34 -8.68
C GLY A 10 -10.57 0.71 -9.05
N THR A 11 -11.39 1.47 -9.75
CA THR A 11 -12.65 0.98 -10.28
C THR A 11 -12.45 0.43 -11.68
N LEU A 12 -11.72 1.16 -12.49
CA LEU A 12 -11.50 0.80 -13.89
C LEU A 12 -10.08 0.35 -14.17
N ALA A 13 -9.19 0.47 -13.20
CA ALA A 13 -7.81 0.04 -13.37
C ALA A 13 -7.74 -1.47 -13.36
N SER A 14 -6.83 -2.02 -14.16
CA SER A 14 -6.61 -3.45 -14.15
C SER A 14 -5.95 -3.87 -12.84
N TRP A 15 -6.11 -5.13 -12.47
CA TRP A 15 -5.48 -5.66 -11.28
C TRP A 15 -3.96 -5.56 -11.39
N ASP A 16 -3.40 -5.76 -12.58
CA ASP A 16 -1.95 -5.65 -12.78
C ASP A 16 -1.46 -4.25 -12.45
N GLN A 17 -2.19 -3.23 -12.87
CA GLN A 17 -1.79 -1.87 -12.59
C GLN A 17 -1.89 -1.57 -11.10
N LEU A 18 -2.96 -2.02 -10.47
CA LEU A 18 -3.18 -1.78 -9.05
C LEU A 18 -2.11 -2.47 -8.22
N PHE A 19 -1.83 -3.72 -8.52
CA PHE A 19 -0.79 -4.46 -7.83
C PHE A 19 0.59 -3.88 -8.12
N GLY A 20 0.81 -3.42 -9.35
CA GLY A 20 2.07 -2.80 -9.71
C GLY A 20 2.35 -1.54 -8.91
N ASP A 21 1.33 -0.72 -8.71
CA ASP A 21 1.48 0.48 -7.90
C ASP A 21 1.82 0.13 -6.46
N ALA A 22 1.17 -0.89 -5.92
CA ALA A 22 1.43 -1.32 -4.55
C ALA A 22 2.84 -1.90 -4.42
N VAL A 23 3.28 -2.66 -5.40
CA VAL A 23 4.63 -3.24 -5.41
C VAL A 23 5.67 -2.13 -5.44
N GLU A 24 5.46 -1.12 -6.29
CA GLU A 24 6.39 -0.03 -6.39
C GLU A 24 6.50 0.71 -5.06
N PHE A 25 5.37 0.99 -4.44
CA PHE A 25 5.37 1.65 -3.15
C PHE A 25 6.08 0.82 -2.09
N ALA A 26 5.78 -0.47 -2.03
CA ALA A 26 6.39 -1.35 -1.04
C ALA A 26 7.89 -1.47 -1.26
N THR A 27 8.32 -1.47 -2.52
CA THR A 27 9.74 -1.54 -2.85
C THR A 27 10.46 -0.29 -2.37
N GLU A 28 9.84 0.87 -2.53
CA GLU A 28 10.44 2.12 -2.06
C GLU A 28 10.56 2.16 -0.54
N ILE A 29 9.55 1.64 0.16
CA ILE A 29 9.57 1.57 1.61
C ILE A 29 10.69 0.65 2.09
N GLY A 30 10.85 -0.48 1.43
CA GLY A 30 11.89 -1.44 1.75
C GLY A 30 11.39 -2.59 2.60
N PRO A 31 12.05 -3.74 2.49
CA PRO A 31 11.56 -4.97 3.11
C PRO A 31 11.59 -4.97 4.63
N THR A 32 12.42 -4.12 5.24
CA THR A 32 12.50 -4.09 6.69
C THR A 32 11.34 -3.33 7.30
N LEU A 33 10.68 -2.47 6.53
CA LEU A 33 9.60 -1.64 7.04
C LEU A 33 8.22 -2.10 6.62
N VAL A 34 8.11 -2.86 5.53
CA VAL A 34 6.82 -3.37 5.10
C VAL A 34 6.37 -4.47 6.04
N ILE A 35 5.15 -4.35 6.54
CA ILE A 35 4.58 -5.34 7.46
C ILE A 35 3.75 -6.34 6.68
N ASN A 36 2.86 -5.86 5.82
CA ASN A 36 1.89 -6.71 5.17
C ASN A 36 1.30 -5.99 3.97
N ILE A 37 0.84 -6.77 3.01
CA ILE A 37 0.11 -6.27 1.85
C ILE A 37 -1.15 -7.10 1.75
N SER A 38 -2.30 -6.44 1.69
CA SER A 38 -3.58 -7.13 1.60
C SER A 38 -4.41 -6.54 0.47
N HIS A 39 -5.40 -7.29 0.03
CA HIS A 39 -6.29 -6.81 -1.02
C HIS A 39 -7.72 -7.18 -0.71
N ALA A 40 -8.64 -6.44 -1.30
CA ALA A 40 -10.06 -6.69 -1.11
C ALA A 40 -10.81 -6.20 -2.34
N VAL A 41 -11.99 -6.75 -2.52
CA VAL A 41 -12.91 -6.35 -3.60
C VAL A 41 -14.24 -6.00 -2.96
N ALA A 42 -14.78 -4.86 -3.33
CA ALA A 42 -16.06 -4.43 -2.82
C ALA A 42 -16.79 -3.68 -3.93
N GLY A 43 -17.95 -4.21 -4.34
CA GLY A 43 -18.78 -3.54 -5.32
C GLY A 43 -18.10 -3.28 -6.65
N GLY A 44 -17.19 -4.15 -7.06
CA GLY A 44 -16.49 -3.98 -8.33
C GLY A 44 -15.19 -3.20 -8.21
N ASP A 45 -14.94 -2.57 -7.07
CA ASP A 45 -13.70 -1.84 -6.84
C ASP A 45 -12.66 -2.77 -6.24
N GLY A 46 -11.42 -2.65 -6.73
CA GLY A 46 -10.31 -3.36 -6.13
C GLY A 46 -9.54 -2.43 -5.20
N THR A 47 -9.11 -2.94 -4.08
CA THR A 47 -8.33 -2.18 -3.12
C THR A 47 -7.14 -3.02 -2.66
N VAL A 48 -5.95 -2.40 -2.67
CA VAL A 48 -4.75 -3.03 -2.15
C VAL A 48 -4.18 -2.10 -1.08
N ALA A 49 -3.93 -2.65 0.09
CA ALA A 49 -3.39 -1.87 1.20
C ALA A 49 -2.00 -2.38 1.55
N VAL A 50 -1.07 -1.45 1.70
CA VAL A 50 0.28 -1.77 2.15
C VAL A 50 0.43 -1.21 3.55
N TRP A 51 0.71 -2.10 4.52
CA TRP A 51 0.91 -1.72 5.91
C TRP A 51 2.40 -1.70 6.19
N TYR A 52 2.87 -0.66 6.86
CA TYR A 52 4.31 -0.50 7.04
C TYR A 52 4.61 0.30 8.29
N TRP A 53 5.86 0.22 8.73
CA TRP A 53 6.37 0.98 9.85
C TRP A 53 6.87 2.33 9.35
N ALA A 54 6.53 3.39 10.07
CA ALA A 54 6.99 4.75 9.74
C ALA A 54 7.69 5.34 10.95
N HIS A 55 8.69 6.17 10.66
CA HIS A 55 9.39 6.90 11.71
C HIS A 55 8.60 8.14 12.07
N ASP A 56 8.71 8.55 13.33
CA ASP A 56 7.96 9.70 13.80
C ASP A 56 8.32 10.97 13.05
N GLU A 57 9.58 11.11 12.70
CA GLU A 57 10.04 12.32 12.00
C GLU A 57 9.44 12.45 10.62
N GLU A 58 9.12 11.36 9.99
CA GLU A 58 8.59 11.39 8.63
C GLU A 58 7.15 11.84 8.59
N GLU A 59 6.52 11.83 9.71
CA GLU A 59 5.14 12.22 9.80
C GLU A 59 4.92 13.67 9.38
N THR A 60 5.93 14.49 9.60
CA THR A 60 5.82 15.91 9.34
C THR A 60 6.07 16.28 7.88
N ALA A 61 6.52 15.34 7.10
CA ALA A 61 6.88 15.61 5.71
C ALA A 61 5.65 15.76 4.80
#